data_c320fe454d7c2ff1d0850c898ae1be00
#
_entry.id   c320fe454d7c2ff1d0850c898ae1be00
#
_cell.length_a   1.000
_cell.length_b   1.000
_cell.length_c   1.000
_cell.angle_alpha   90.00
_cell.angle_beta   90.00
_cell.angle_gamma   90.00
#
_symmetry.space_group_name_H-M   'P 1'
#
loop_
_entity.id
_entity.type
_entity.pdbx_description
1 polymer ?
#
loop_
_entity_poly.entity_id
_entity_poly.type
_entity_poly.pdbx_seq_one_letter_code
_entity_poly.pdbx_strand_id
1 'polypeptide(L)'
;RRAAQKRKRRRLLGLIAAVIAAVLLIVFFAKGGYEKILDFLGIERNIAVTPTITEVACELKGEPVIAGVGGTIIIYDEQGVTGYGSDGKWKWNEACTLENPVVSYCGGSVVYTDSGGTAAYAFGPEGILWRYGSEKKLMAVFGGDSGQICMIHEENEYLSVATIFEYDEKSSELRELFTRKFGSHYMLAGAVSADGRQ
;
A
#
# COMPACT_ATOMS: atom_id res chain seq x y z
N ARG A 1 -46.51 -54.81 -0.65
CA ARG A 1 -45.53 -54.38 -1.71
C ARG A 1 -45.26 -52.87 -1.72
N ARG A 2 -46.27 -51.99 -1.56
CA ARG A 2 -46.12 -50.53 -1.57
C ARG A 2 -45.26 -49.97 -0.42
N ALA A 3 -45.32 -50.56 0.80
CA ALA A 3 -44.54 -50.10 1.95
C ALA A 3 -42.99 -50.35 1.78
N ALA A 4 -42.62 -51.49 1.21
CA ALA A 4 -41.24 -51.86 0.94
C ALA A 4 -40.62 -50.97 -0.13
N GLN A 5 -41.40 -50.58 -1.14
CA GLN A 5 -40.96 -49.67 -2.20
C GLN A 5 -40.76 -48.25 -1.68
N LYS A 6 -41.60 -47.78 -0.74
CA LYS A 6 -41.47 -46.47 -0.08
C LYS A 6 -40.23 -46.40 0.82
N ARG A 7 -39.86 -47.50 1.49
CA ARG A 7 -38.64 -47.63 2.28
C ARG A 7 -37.37 -47.61 1.41
N LYS A 8 -37.37 -48.32 0.27
CA LYS A 8 -36.25 -48.29 -0.67
C LYS A 8 -36.04 -46.91 -1.25
N ARG A 9 -37.11 -46.19 -1.63
CA ARG A 9 -37.03 -44.82 -2.16
C ARG A 9 -36.51 -43.83 -1.12
N ARG A 10 -36.89 -43.93 0.15
CA ARG A 10 -36.34 -43.10 1.24
C ARG A 10 -34.86 -43.36 1.49
N ARG A 11 -34.43 -44.63 1.44
CA ARG A 11 -32.99 -44.97 1.57
C ARG A 11 -32.17 -44.47 0.40
N LEU A 12 -32.71 -44.54 -0.81
CA LEU A 12 -32.02 -43.99 -2.01
C LEU A 12 -31.92 -42.47 -1.94
N LEU A 13 -32.97 -41.76 -1.54
CA LEU A 13 -32.95 -40.30 -1.34
C LEU A 13 -31.97 -39.90 -0.24
N GLY A 14 -31.89 -40.66 0.86
CA GLY A 14 -30.89 -40.42 1.91
C GLY A 14 -29.44 -40.60 1.42
N LEU A 15 -29.19 -41.62 0.61
CA LEU A 15 -27.89 -41.84 -0.02
C LEU A 15 -27.51 -40.71 -0.98
N ILE A 16 -28.40 -40.24 -1.81
CA ILE A 16 -28.17 -39.11 -2.71
C ILE A 16 -27.89 -37.84 -1.92
N ALA A 17 -28.66 -37.57 -0.87
CA ALA A 17 -28.42 -36.39 -0.01
C ALA A 17 -27.05 -36.46 0.69
N ALA A 18 -26.62 -37.64 1.17
CA ALA A 18 -25.32 -37.85 1.78
C ALA A 18 -24.17 -37.63 0.78
N VAL A 19 -24.32 -38.10 -0.46
CA VAL A 19 -23.32 -37.87 -1.52
C VAL A 19 -23.24 -36.39 -1.86
N ILE A 20 -24.35 -35.69 -2.00
CA ILE A 20 -24.35 -34.23 -2.26
C ILE A 20 -23.68 -33.47 -1.11
N ALA A 21 -24.01 -33.83 0.15
CA ALA A 21 -23.37 -33.21 1.31
C ALA A 21 -21.84 -33.44 1.34
N ALA A 22 -21.39 -34.65 1.00
CA ALA A 22 -19.97 -34.98 0.92
C ALA A 22 -19.24 -34.17 -0.19
N VAL A 23 -19.87 -34.04 -1.37
CA VAL A 23 -19.34 -33.25 -2.47
C VAL A 23 -19.26 -31.77 -2.07
N LEU A 24 -20.28 -31.21 -1.42
CA LEU A 24 -20.27 -29.82 -0.95
C LEU A 24 -19.18 -29.59 0.10
N LEU A 25 -18.97 -30.56 1.01
CA LEU A 25 -17.87 -30.50 1.97
C LEU A 25 -16.50 -30.51 1.27
N ILE A 26 -16.31 -31.40 0.30
CA ILE A 26 -15.04 -31.45 -0.46
C ILE A 26 -14.80 -30.13 -1.19
N VAL A 27 -15.79 -29.57 -1.85
CA VAL A 27 -15.69 -28.26 -2.54
C VAL A 27 -15.43 -27.13 -1.56
N PHE A 28 -16.07 -27.13 -0.38
CA PHE A 28 -15.84 -26.16 0.66
C PHE A 28 -14.38 -26.19 1.16
N PHE A 29 -13.86 -27.38 1.44
CA PHE A 29 -12.46 -27.54 1.88
C PHE A 29 -11.46 -27.21 0.75
N ALA A 30 -11.76 -27.60 -0.48
CA ALA A 30 -10.90 -27.28 -1.65
C ALA A 30 -10.82 -25.77 -1.94
N LYS A 31 -11.86 -25.00 -1.58
CA LYS A 31 -11.88 -23.53 -1.73
C LYS A 31 -11.38 -22.78 -0.49
N GLY A 32 -10.64 -23.42 0.40
CA GLY A 32 -10.07 -22.76 1.59
C GLY A 32 -11.08 -22.51 2.72
N GLY A 33 -12.23 -23.18 2.71
CA GLY A 33 -13.25 -23.02 3.75
C GLY A 33 -12.78 -23.42 5.15
N TYR A 34 -11.74 -24.25 5.26
CA TYR A 34 -11.11 -24.58 6.53
C TYR A 34 -10.42 -23.35 7.18
N GLU A 35 -9.88 -22.41 6.39
CA GLU A 35 -9.25 -21.18 6.90
C GLU A 35 -10.26 -20.32 7.64
N LYS A 36 -11.46 -20.16 7.09
CA LYS A 36 -12.53 -19.40 7.72
C LYS A 36 -13.01 -20.05 9.04
N ILE A 37 -12.94 -21.38 9.15
CA ILE A 37 -13.27 -22.08 10.39
C ILE A 37 -12.19 -21.85 11.44
N LEU A 38 -10.92 -21.87 11.06
CA LEU A 38 -9.80 -21.61 11.98
C LEU A 38 -9.83 -20.17 12.49
N ASP A 39 -10.08 -19.19 11.62
CA ASP A 39 -10.26 -17.78 11.98
C ASP A 39 -11.43 -17.60 12.95
N PHE A 40 -12.56 -18.26 12.70
CA PHE A 40 -13.72 -18.24 13.60
C PHE A 40 -13.44 -18.87 14.97
N LEU A 41 -12.60 -19.90 15.03
CA LEU A 41 -12.18 -20.55 16.28
C LEU A 41 -11.06 -19.80 17.00
N GLY A 42 -10.55 -18.70 16.45
CA GLY A 42 -9.45 -17.94 17.03
C GLY A 42 -8.13 -18.73 17.12
N ILE A 43 -7.98 -19.77 16.30
CA ILE A 43 -6.76 -20.58 16.25
C ILE A 43 -5.75 -19.84 15.39
N GLU A 44 -4.89 -19.05 16.02
CA GLU A 44 -3.74 -18.43 15.36
C GLU A 44 -2.80 -19.54 14.84
N ARG A 45 -2.63 -19.58 13.54
CA ARG A 45 -1.57 -20.40 12.94
C ARG A 45 -0.23 -19.78 13.26
N ASN A 46 0.55 -20.45 14.06
CA ASN A 46 1.98 -20.21 14.11
C ASN A 46 2.60 -20.76 12.80
N ILE A 47 2.35 -20.01 11.69
CA ILE A 47 3.05 -20.29 10.45
C ILE A 47 4.49 -19.88 10.74
N ALA A 48 5.35 -20.87 10.95
CA ALA A 48 6.78 -20.62 10.93
C ALA A 48 7.12 -20.12 9.53
N VAL A 49 7.04 -18.79 9.35
CA VAL A 49 7.52 -18.12 8.16
C VAL A 49 9.02 -18.30 8.20
N THR A 50 9.52 -19.29 7.48
CA THR A 50 10.95 -19.36 7.21
C THR A 50 11.27 -18.14 6.38
N PRO A 51 12.01 -17.15 6.89
CA PRO A 51 12.32 -15.95 6.12
C PRO A 51 13.11 -16.39 4.89
N THR A 52 12.53 -16.20 3.71
CA THR A 52 13.28 -16.37 2.47
C THR A 52 14.07 -15.10 2.28
N ILE A 53 15.39 -15.20 2.43
CA ILE A 53 16.30 -14.09 2.12
C ILE A 53 16.47 -14.09 0.60
N THR A 54 16.07 -13.00 -0.03
CA THR A 54 16.30 -12.75 -1.46
C THR A 54 17.39 -11.68 -1.57
N GLU A 55 18.49 -12.01 -2.23
CA GLU A 55 19.56 -11.06 -2.53
C GLU A 55 19.25 -10.38 -3.87
N VAL A 56 19.25 -9.05 -3.86
CA VAL A 56 19.12 -8.22 -5.06
C VAL A 56 20.48 -7.66 -5.40
N ALA A 57 21.09 -8.14 -6.46
CA ALA A 57 22.32 -7.57 -6.98
C ALA A 57 21.98 -6.30 -7.77
N CYS A 58 22.24 -5.12 -7.22
CA CYS A 58 22.08 -3.84 -7.89
C CYS A 58 23.30 -2.96 -7.66
N GLU A 59 23.70 -2.21 -8.69
CA GLU A 59 24.72 -1.18 -8.58
C GLU A 59 24.05 0.12 -8.17
N LEU A 60 24.20 0.52 -6.91
CA LEU A 60 23.64 1.76 -6.37
C LEU A 60 24.63 2.89 -6.52
N LYS A 61 24.16 4.09 -6.86
CA LYS A 61 24.99 5.28 -6.98
C LYS A 61 24.59 6.34 -5.95
N GLY A 62 25.61 6.99 -5.38
CA GLY A 62 25.41 8.02 -4.36
C GLY A 62 24.89 7.45 -3.02
N GLU A 63 24.01 8.17 -2.39
CA GLU A 63 23.36 7.78 -1.12
C GLU A 63 21.94 7.26 -1.40
N PRO A 64 21.74 5.94 -1.52
CA PRO A 64 20.44 5.40 -1.88
C PRO A 64 19.43 5.52 -0.73
N VAL A 65 18.19 5.86 -1.07
CA VAL A 65 17.05 5.85 -0.15
C VAL A 65 16.13 4.68 -0.50
N ILE A 66 15.99 3.73 0.42
CA ILE A 66 15.29 2.46 0.20
C ILE A 66 13.97 2.47 0.95
N ALA A 67 12.91 2.06 0.28
CA ALA A 67 11.58 1.90 0.83
C ALA A 67 10.95 0.60 0.36
N GLY A 68 9.86 0.17 1.00
CA GLY A 68 9.11 -1.02 0.60
C GLY A 68 7.61 -0.77 0.60
N VAL A 69 6.91 -1.20 -0.45
CA VAL A 69 5.46 -1.09 -0.55
C VAL A 69 4.88 -2.24 -1.38
N GLY A 70 3.81 -2.87 -0.88
CA GLY A 70 3.07 -3.89 -1.63
C GLY A 70 3.92 -5.05 -2.16
N GLY A 71 4.97 -5.48 -1.41
CA GLY A 71 5.90 -6.52 -1.85
C GLY A 71 6.91 -6.06 -2.92
N THR A 72 7.02 -4.76 -3.16
CA THR A 72 8.03 -4.15 -4.03
C THR A 72 9.03 -3.37 -3.19
N ILE A 73 10.32 -3.57 -3.43
CA ILE A 73 11.42 -2.77 -2.89
C ILE A 73 11.64 -1.62 -3.88
N ILE A 74 11.56 -0.40 -3.39
CA ILE A 74 11.72 0.82 -4.18
C ILE A 74 13.00 1.52 -3.73
N ILE A 75 13.90 1.76 -4.65
CA ILE A 75 15.23 2.35 -4.39
C ILE A 75 15.36 3.63 -5.22
N TYR A 76 15.56 4.75 -4.53
CA TYR A 76 16.04 5.98 -5.14
C TYR A 76 17.56 6.02 -5.10
N ASP A 77 18.17 6.39 -6.19
CA ASP A 77 19.60 6.74 -6.30
C ASP A 77 19.82 7.88 -7.32
N GLU A 78 21.07 8.20 -7.66
CA GLU A 78 21.42 9.26 -8.63
C GLU A 78 20.89 9.00 -10.07
N GLN A 79 20.44 7.78 -10.37
CA GLN A 79 19.87 7.42 -11.68
C GLN A 79 18.35 7.55 -11.72
N GLY A 80 17.71 7.72 -10.56
CA GLY A 80 16.26 7.80 -10.42
C GLY A 80 15.69 6.80 -9.42
N VAL A 81 14.47 6.34 -9.64
CA VAL A 81 13.79 5.38 -8.78
C VAL A 81 13.59 4.06 -9.49
N THR A 82 14.03 2.98 -8.86
CA THR A 82 13.90 1.62 -9.40
C THR A 82 13.08 0.74 -8.46
N GLY A 83 12.15 -0.02 -9.01
CA GLY A 83 11.33 -1.00 -8.31
C GLY A 83 11.79 -2.44 -8.57
N TYR A 84 11.95 -3.22 -7.48
CA TYR A 84 12.25 -4.64 -7.51
C TYR A 84 11.14 -5.43 -6.81
N GLY A 85 10.75 -6.55 -7.38
CA GLY A 85 9.82 -7.48 -6.74
C GLY A 85 10.41 -8.13 -5.49
N SER A 86 9.55 -8.74 -4.66
CA SER A 86 9.98 -9.53 -3.49
C SER A 86 10.84 -10.75 -3.86
N ASP A 87 10.83 -11.16 -5.14
CA ASP A 87 11.70 -12.19 -5.70
C ASP A 87 13.07 -11.64 -6.19
N GLY A 88 13.32 -10.36 -5.97
CA GLY A 88 14.55 -9.68 -6.36
C GLY A 88 14.63 -9.28 -7.84
N LYS A 89 13.59 -9.54 -8.62
CA LYS A 89 13.59 -9.19 -10.04
C LYS A 89 13.26 -7.72 -10.25
N TRP A 90 13.93 -7.11 -11.20
CA TRP A 90 13.62 -5.79 -11.70
C TRP A 90 12.18 -5.72 -12.22
N LYS A 91 11.46 -4.68 -11.90
CA LYS A 91 10.09 -4.42 -12.35
C LYS A 91 10.02 -3.20 -13.26
N TRP A 92 10.47 -2.06 -12.75
CA TRP A 92 10.38 -0.77 -13.44
C TRP A 92 11.49 0.19 -12.99
N ASN A 93 11.70 1.23 -13.77
CA ASN A 93 12.58 2.35 -13.45
C ASN A 93 11.94 3.65 -13.94
N GLU A 94 12.05 4.69 -13.12
CA GLU A 94 11.57 6.04 -13.40
C GLU A 94 12.69 7.07 -13.17
N ALA A 95 12.95 7.87 -14.19
CA ALA A 95 13.92 8.93 -14.07
C ALA A 95 13.35 10.09 -13.24
N CYS A 96 13.97 10.39 -12.13
CA CYS A 96 13.71 11.59 -11.35
C CYS A 96 15.00 12.04 -10.65
N THR A 97 15.12 13.34 -10.39
CA THR A 97 16.28 13.90 -9.71
C THR A 97 15.80 14.68 -8.50
N LEU A 98 16.36 14.36 -7.33
CA LEU A 98 16.15 15.04 -6.07
C LEU A 98 17.53 15.36 -5.48
N GLU A 99 17.69 16.56 -4.93
CA GLU A 99 18.97 16.96 -4.30
C GLU A 99 19.08 16.42 -2.87
N ASN A 100 17.97 16.47 -2.13
CA ASN A 100 17.88 16.01 -0.74
C ASN A 100 16.68 15.08 -0.56
N PRO A 101 16.75 13.83 -1.05
CA PRO A 101 15.64 12.91 -1.05
C PRO A 101 15.22 12.48 0.37
N VAL A 102 13.95 12.66 0.68
CA VAL A 102 13.31 12.18 1.92
C VAL A 102 12.14 11.31 1.54
N VAL A 103 11.95 10.20 2.25
CA VAL A 103 10.88 9.25 2.02
C VAL A 103 9.79 9.34 3.08
N SER A 104 8.52 9.24 2.63
CA SER A 104 7.34 9.12 3.48
C SER A 104 6.42 8.03 2.92
N TYR A 105 5.61 7.44 3.79
CA TYR A 105 4.62 6.43 3.38
C TYR A 105 3.23 7.05 3.36
N CYS A 106 2.42 6.67 2.36
CA CYS A 106 1.08 7.19 2.16
C CYS A 106 0.18 6.15 1.49
N GLY A 107 -0.82 5.64 2.20
CA GLY A 107 -1.90 4.82 1.64
C GLY A 107 -1.45 3.68 0.72
N GLY A 108 -0.43 2.89 1.10
CA GLY A 108 0.10 1.82 0.25
C GLY A 108 1.03 2.29 -0.88
N SER A 109 1.53 3.52 -0.79
CA SER A 109 2.56 4.10 -1.67
C SER A 109 3.71 4.67 -0.87
N VAL A 110 4.83 4.94 -1.54
CA VAL A 110 5.94 5.73 -1.02
C VAL A 110 6.04 7.05 -1.77
N VAL A 111 6.29 8.12 -1.02
CA VAL A 111 6.50 9.47 -1.55
C VAL A 111 7.95 9.86 -1.33
N TYR A 112 8.68 10.10 -2.40
CA TYR A 112 9.99 10.73 -2.38
C TYR A 112 9.84 12.22 -2.61
N THR A 113 10.41 13.01 -1.72
CA THR A 113 10.33 14.48 -1.75
C THR A 113 11.71 15.05 -1.71
N ASP A 114 11.95 16.11 -2.46
CA ASP A 114 13.16 16.91 -2.36
C ASP A 114 13.00 17.92 -1.22
N SER A 115 13.67 17.67 -0.08
CA SER A 115 13.62 18.56 1.08
C SER A 115 14.39 19.87 0.79
N GLY A 116 13.66 20.98 0.79
CA GLY A 116 14.18 22.31 0.34
C GLY A 116 14.11 22.53 -1.17
N GLY A 117 13.74 21.51 -1.94
CA GLY A 117 13.43 21.59 -3.37
C GLY A 117 11.94 21.84 -3.64
N THR A 118 11.51 21.56 -4.86
CA THR A 118 10.13 21.85 -5.33
C THR A 118 9.40 20.63 -5.88
N ALA A 119 9.99 19.44 -5.79
CA ALA A 119 9.45 18.23 -6.39
C ALA A 119 9.08 17.15 -5.36
N ALA A 120 7.99 16.44 -5.63
CA ALA A 120 7.62 15.23 -4.94
C ALA A 120 7.06 14.20 -5.93
N TYR A 121 7.33 12.92 -5.67
CA TYR A 121 6.95 11.80 -6.52
C TYR A 121 6.39 10.68 -5.67
N ALA A 122 5.24 10.13 -6.04
CA ALA A 122 4.72 8.94 -5.38
C ALA A 122 4.86 7.71 -6.27
N PHE A 123 5.24 6.60 -5.64
CA PHE A 123 5.40 5.31 -6.27
C PHE A 123 4.61 4.25 -5.55
N GLY A 124 3.90 3.46 -6.35
CA GLY A 124 3.27 2.22 -5.93
C GLY A 124 4.09 0.99 -6.33
N PRO A 125 3.56 -0.22 -6.10
CA PRO A 125 4.22 -1.46 -6.48
C PRO A 125 4.50 -1.59 -7.98
N GLU A 126 3.73 -0.92 -8.84
CA GLU A 126 3.79 -1.03 -10.30
C GLU A 126 4.42 0.20 -10.98
N GLY A 127 4.95 1.16 -10.23
CA GLY A 127 5.60 2.35 -10.76
C GLY A 127 5.07 3.66 -10.19
N ILE A 128 5.26 4.73 -10.95
CA ILE A 128 4.86 6.07 -10.52
C ILE A 128 3.33 6.22 -10.50
N LEU A 129 2.82 6.82 -9.42
CA LEU A 129 1.41 7.14 -9.26
C LEU A 129 1.13 8.59 -9.64
N TRP A 130 1.95 9.51 -9.12
CA TRP A 130 1.83 10.92 -9.43
C TRP A 130 3.17 11.66 -9.30
N ARG A 131 3.22 12.83 -9.93
CA ARG A 131 4.30 13.81 -9.82
C ARG A 131 3.72 15.14 -9.38
N TYR A 132 4.39 15.80 -8.46
CA TYR A 132 4.01 17.11 -7.98
C TYR A 132 5.20 18.09 -8.12
N GLY A 133 4.93 19.22 -8.76
CA GLY A 133 5.85 20.33 -8.83
C GLY A 133 5.29 21.52 -8.08
N SER A 134 5.97 21.98 -7.04
CA SER A 134 5.60 23.16 -6.27
C SER A 134 6.28 24.40 -6.84
N GLU A 135 5.60 25.55 -6.82
CA GLU A 135 6.24 26.85 -7.04
C GLU A 135 7.08 27.31 -5.83
N LYS A 136 6.88 26.65 -4.69
CA LYS A 136 7.50 26.97 -3.41
C LYS A 136 8.32 25.80 -2.89
N LYS A 137 9.31 26.07 -2.07
CA LYS A 137 10.14 25.02 -1.49
C LYS A 137 9.35 24.14 -0.56
N LEU A 138 9.42 22.85 -0.79
CA LEU A 138 8.87 21.83 0.09
C LEU A 138 9.81 21.62 1.29
N MET A 139 9.29 21.74 2.49
CA MET A 139 10.04 21.49 3.72
C MET A 139 9.90 20.04 4.17
N ALA A 140 8.69 19.49 4.07
CA ALA A 140 8.40 18.12 4.46
C ALA A 140 7.12 17.61 3.78
N VAL A 141 7.00 16.28 3.66
CA VAL A 141 5.79 15.60 3.22
C VAL A 141 5.50 14.45 4.19
N PHE A 142 4.24 14.35 4.60
CA PHE A 142 3.75 13.30 5.48
C PHE A 142 2.53 12.65 4.86
N GLY A 143 2.51 11.34 4.79
CA GLY A 143 1.37 10.56 4.34
C GLY A 143 0.61 9.92 5.51
N GLY A 144 -0.64 9.56 5.27
CA GLY A 144 -1.47 8.74 6.15
C GLY A 144 -1.97 7.48 5.45
N ASP A 145 -2.42 6.50 6.23
CA ASP A 145 -2.99 5.25 5.70
C ASP A 145 -4.26 5.48 4.88
N SER A 146 -4.94 6.61 5.09
CA SER A 146 -6.11 7.04 4.31
C SER A 146 -5.80 7.50 2.88
N GLY A 147 -4.51 7.58 2.49
CA GLY A 147 -4.07 8.08 1.18
C GLY A 147 -4.02 9.61 1.09
N GLN A 148 -4.28 10.32 2.17
CA GLN A 148 -4.10 11.78 2.24
C GLN A 148 -2.66 12.14 2.52
N ILE A 149 -2.23 13.28 1.97
CA ILE A 149 -0.86 13.75 1.98
C ILE A 149 -0.84 15.17 2.54
N CYS A 150 -0.05 15.39 3.57
CA CYS A 150 0.25 16.72 4.09
C CYS A 150 1.59 17.18 3.54
N MET A 151 1.59 18.27 2.78
CA MET A 151 2.80 18.93 2.30
C MET A 151 3.02 20.22 3.08
N ILE A 152 4.22 20.39 3.61
CA ILE A 152 4.66 21.62 4.28
C ILE A 152 5.59 22.35 3.34
N HIS A 153 5.30 23.62 3.09
CA HIS A 153 6.11 24.48 2.23
C HIS A 153 6.33 25.88 2.82
N GLU A 154 7.31 26.59 2.29
CA GLU A 154 7.59 27.99 2.62
C GLU A 154 6.63 28.93 1.89
N GLU A 155 6.27 30.04 2.53
CA GLU A 155 5.57 31.14 1.89
C GLU A 155 6.03 32.47 2.49
N ASN A 156 6.24 33.51 1.66
CA ASN A 156 6.92 34.75 2.03
C ASN A 156 6.38 35.48 3.27
N GLU A 157 5.10 35.33 3.59
CA GLU A 157 4.48 36.01 4.74
C GLU A 157 4.26 35.06 5.94
N TYR A 158 4.59 33.76 5.78
CA TYR A 158 4.32 32.72 6.78
C TYR A 158 5.55 31.86 7.00
N LEU A 159 5.78 31.48 8.25
CA LEU A 159 6.89 30.60 8.62
C LEU A 159 6.73 29.19 8.07
N SER A 160 5.49 28.73 7.94
CA SER A 160 5.17 27.50 7.22
C SER A 160 3.71 27.47 6.79
N VAL A 161 3.43 26.76 5.72
CA VAL A 161 2.10 26.49 5.22
C VAL A 161 1.93 24.98 5.06
N ALA A 162 0.89 24.43 5.64
CA ALA A 162 0.53 23.02 5.49
C ALA A 162 -0.66 22.90 4.54
N THR A 163 -0.50 22.13 3.49
CA THR A 163 -1.57 21.81 2.55
C THR A 163 -1.84 20.32 2.54
N ILE A 164 -3.10 19.96 2.71
CA ILE A 164 -3.55 18.56 2.64
C ILE A 164 -4.07 18.30 1.25
N PHE A 165 -3.56 17.24 0.65
CA PHE A 165 -3.96 16.72 -0.65
C PHE A 165 -4.56 15.32 -0.53
N GLU A 166 -5.39 14.97 -1.49
CA GLU A 166 -5.88 13.63 -1.74
C GLU A 166 -5.54 13.25 -3.18
N TYR A 167 -5.04 12.04 -3.36
CA TYR A 167 -4.80 11.51 -4.70
C TYR A 167 -6.10 10.98 -5.30
N ASP A 168 -6.48 11.52 -6.46
CA ASP A 168 -7.60 11.02 -7.24
C ASP A 168 -7.09 10.04 -8.31
N GLU A 169 -7.31 8.75 -8.08
CA GLU A 169 -6.90 7.68 -9.01
C GLU A 169 -7.49 7.83 -10.43
N LYS A 170 -8.65 8.46 -10.57
CA LYS A 170 -9.33 8.60 -11.86
C LYS A 170 -8.70 9.67 -12.74
N SER A 171 -8.30 10.78 -12.15
CA SER A 171 -7.63 11.88 -12.86
C SER A 171 -6.11 11.76 -12.82
N SER A 172 -5.57 10.89 -11.96
CA SER A 172 -4.13 10.78 -11.64
C SER A 172 -3.54 12.12 -11.15
N GLU A 173 -4.34 12.92 -10.44
CA GLU A 173 -3.97 14.24 -9.94
C GLU A 173 -4.10 14.33 -8.43
N LEU A 174 -3.33 15.25 -7.84
CA LEU A 174 -3.48 15.63 -6.43
C LEU A 174 -4.52 16.75 -6.32
N ARG A 175 -5.58 16.48 -5.58
CA ARG A 175 -6.62 17.46 -5.26
C ARG A 175 -6.35 18.09 -3.91
N GLU A 176 -6.20 19.39 -3.86
CA GLU A 176 -6.11 20.12 -2.59
C GLU A 176 -7.44 20.03 -1.82
N LEU A 177 -7.34 19.64 -0.55
CA LEU A 177 -8.48 19.57 0.36
C LEU A 177 -8.53 20.77 1.31
N PHE A 178 -7.36 21.16 1.83
CA PHE A 178 -7.28 22.15 2.88
C PHE A 178 -5.88 22.75 2.97
N THR A 179 -5.79 24.05 3.22
CA THR A 179 -4.53 24.76 3.47
C THR A 179 -4.60 25.55 4.75
N ARG A 180 -3.56 25.45 5.60
CA ARG A 180 -3.39 26.23 6.82
C ARG A 180 -2.05 26.94 6.84
N LYS A 181 -2.10 28.24 7.17
CA LYS A 181 -0.93 29.12 7.22
C LYS A 181 -0.55 29.42 8.67
N PHE A 182 0.75 29.35 8.97
CA PHE A 182 1.32 29.55 10.29
C PHE A 182 2.27 30.76 10.27
N GLY A 183 1.86 31.88 10.85
CA GLY A 183 2.65 33.12 10.87
C GLY A 183 3.64 33.21 12.02
N SER A 184 3.49 32.41 13.08
CA SER A 184 4.29 32.51 14.30
C SER A 184 5.06 31.23 14.68
N HIS A 185 4.87 30.15 13.97
CA HIS A 185 5.47 28.85 14.28
C HIS A 185 5.93 28.13 13.02
N TYR A 186 7.09 27.46 13.10
CA TYR A 186 7.51 26.48 12.11
C TYR A 186 6.86 25.15 12.38
N MET A 187 6.32 24.53 11.35
CA MET A 187 5.90 23.14 11.37
C MET A 187 7.11 22.25 11.04
N LEU A 188 7.57 21.47 12.00
CA LEU A 188 8.72 20.57 11.82
C LEU A 188 8.29 19.14 11.49
N ALA A 189 7.10 18.75 11.93
CA ALA A 189 6.55 17.42 11.73
C ALA A 189 5.03 17.48 11.66
N GLY A 190 4.44 16.48 11.04
CA GLY A 190 2.99 16.28 10.95
C GLY A 190 2.66 14.80 10.79
N ALA A 191 1.41 14.48 11.01
CA ALA A 191 0.85 13.17 10.71
C ALA A 191 -0.57 13.36 10.19
N VAL A 192 -0.98 12.50 9.29
CA VAL A 192 -2.37 12.41 8.83
C VAL A 192 -3.00 11.22 9.51
N SER A 193 -4.17 11.41 10.13
CA SER A 193 -4.87 10.32 10.80
C SER A 193 -5.30 9.22 9.83
N ALA A 194 -5.37 7.97 10.31
CA ALA A 194 -5.74 6.82 9.49
C ALA A 194 -7.14 6.92 8.86
N ASP A 195 -8.06 7.67 9.49
CA ASP A 195 -9.40 7.92 8.96
C ASP A 195 -9.50 9.21 8.12
N GLY A 196 -8.40 9.94 7.94
CA GLY A 196 -8.34 11.17 7.17
C GLY A 196 -9.17 12.34 7.71
N ARG A 197 -9.56 12.32 9.00
CA ARG A 197 -10.48 13.32 9.59
C ARG A 197 -9.81 14.33 10.51
N GLN A 198 -8.51 14.17 10.80
CA GLN A 198 -7.72 15.03 11.67
C GLN A 198 -6.41 15.42 11.01
#